data_49cc21a5db09a25c3682434ff3b0d02d
#
_entry.id   49cc21a5db09a25c3682434ff3b0d02d
#
_cell.length_a   1.000
_cell.length_b   1.000
_cell.length_c   1.000
_cell.angle_alpha   90.00
_cell.angle_beta   90.00
_cell.angle_gamma   90.00
#
_symmetry.space_group_name_H-M   'P 1'
#
loop_
_entity.id
_entity.type
_entity.pdbx_description
1 polymer ?
#
loop_
_entity_poly.entity_id
_entity_poly.type
_entity_poly.pdbx_seq_one_letter_code
_entity_poly.pdbx_strand_id
1 'polypeptide(L)'
;MGVSGSGKSTLAEGLSAALGLPMKDGDELHLPESVAKMSAGIALEDADRWPWLDRIANYLANSEQNPQGKSGAIVACSALKLIYRDRIRQQAGPVVFLFLDGQPDLIKQRMQGRKGHYMQAGLLDSQLQTLEKPGADERDIIALSINQSVSNLLQNAIVKLVAYQEDSLSHDGSLVQAPSLNKH
;
A
#
# COMPACT_ATOMS: atom_id res chain seq x y z
N MET A 1 2.56 -1.58 -0.33
CA MET A 1 3.09 -1.87 1.02
C MET A 1 4.30 -2.81 0.97
N GLY A 2 5.03 -3.01 2.08
CA GLY A 2 6.21 -3.86 2.17
C GLY A 2 7.34 -3.22 2.97
N VAL A 3 8.43 -3.95 3.15
CA VAL A 3 9.58 -3.50 3.95
C VAL A 3 10.33 -2.33 3.32
N SER A 4 11.18 -1.68 4.08
CA SER A 4 12.07 -0.63 3.58
C SER A 4 12.99 -1.19 2.47
N GLY A 5 13.29 -0.36 1.48
CA GLY A 5 14.11 -0.79 0.32
C GLY A 5 13.36 -1.58 -0.75
N SER A 6 12.09 -1.97 -0.54
CA SER A 6 11.32 -2.71 -1.56
C SER A 6 10.92 -1.89 -2.79
N GLY A 7 10.98 -0.54 -2.73
CA GLY A 7 10.65 0.35 -3.85
C GLY A 7 9.25 0.96 -3.79
N LYS A 8 8.62 1.03 -2.61
CA LYS A 8 7.26 1.56 -2.41
C LYS A 8 7.07 2.97 -2.98
N SER A 9 7.91 3.92 -2.58
CA SER A 9 7.79 5.32 -3.02
C SER A 9 7.97 5.44 -4.53
N THR A 10 8.95 4.73 -5.10
CA THR A 10 9.19 4.70 -6.57
C THR A 10 7.98 4.16 -7.34
N LEU A 11 7.36 3.08 -6.85
CA LEU A 11 6.14 2.55 -7.47
C LEU A 11 4.97 3.51 -7.30
N ALA A 12 4.80 4.11 -6.12
CA ALA A 12 3.73 5.06 -5.84
C ALA A 12 3.82 6.31 -6.72
N GLU A 13 5.02 6.87 -6.91
CA GLU A 13 5.29 7.98 -7.85
C GLU A 13 4.92 7.60 -9.30
N GLY A 14 5.36 6.43 -9.76
CA GLY A 14 5.03 5.94 -11.10
C GLY A 14 3.53 5.74 -11.31
N LEU A 15 2.83 5.18 -10.33
CA LEU A 15 1.38 4.99 -10.36
C LEU A 15 0.65 6.34 -10.31
N SER A 16 1.09 7.27 -9.48
CA SER A 16 0.54 8.63 -9.40
C SER A 16 0.60 9.31 -10.76
N ALA A 17 1.75 9.28 -11.42
CA ALA A 17 1.92 9.85 -12.75
C ALA A 17 1.06 9.15 -13.82
N ALA A 18 0.99 7.82 -13.80
CA ALA A 18 0.25 7.04 -14.79
C ALA A 18 -1.27 7.12 -14.62
N LEU A 19 -1.76 7.15 -13.38
CA LEU A 19 -3.19 7.13 -13.07
C LEU A 19 -3.76 8.55 -12.89
N GLY A 20 -2.92 9.55 -12.69
CA GLY A 20 -3.34 10.91 -12.36
C GLY A 20 -3.94 11.03 -10.96
N LEU A 21 -3.52 10.19 -10.00
CA LEU A 21 -4.00 10.22 -8.64
C LEU A 21 -2.99 10.90 -7.71
N PRO A 22 -3.45 11.63 -6.68
CA PRO A 22 -2.54 12.19 -5.68
C PRO A 22 -1.83 11.07 -4.92
N MET A 23 -0.59 11.33 -4.55
CA MET A 23 0.24 10.39 -3.81
C MET A 23 0.78 11.05 -2.54
N LYS A 24 0.90 10.25 -1.48
CA LYS A 24 1.52 10.62 -0.21
C LYS A 24 2.50 9.56 0.25
N ASP A 25 3.68 9.99 0.74
CA ASP A 25 4.53 9.06 1.48
C ASP A 25 3.96 8.91 2.91
N GLY A 26 3.72 7.66 3.32
CA GLY A 26 3.15 7.35 4.62
C GLY A 26 4.04 7.81 5.78
N ASP A 27 5.35 7.89 5.57
CA ASP A 27 6.28 8.36 6.59
C ASP A 27 6.03 9.83 6.97
N GLU A 28 5.52 10.66 6.05
CA GLU A 28 5.12 12.04 6.32
C GLU A 28 3.87 12.17 7.23
N LEU A 29 3.13 11.09 7.40
CA LEU A 29 1.90 11.07 8.20
C LEU A 29 2.16 10.69 9.67
N HIS A 30 3.40 10.36 10.05
CA HIS A 30 3.74 10.09 11.44
C HIS A 30 3.53 11.33 12.34
N LEU A 31 3.16 11.07 13.58
CA LEU A 31 3.10 12.10 14.61
C LEU A 31 4.51 12.59 14.97
N PRO A 32 4.68 13.84 15.38
CA PRO A 32 5.98 14.37 15.81
C PRO A 32 6.66 13.51 16.88
N GLU A 33 5.90 12.94 17.80
CA GLU A 33 6.39 12.06 18.88
C GLU A 33 6.96 10.76 18.30
N SER A 34 6.29 10.17 17.32
CA SER A 34 6.77 8.97 16.61
C SER A 34 8.04 9.27 15.80
N VAL A 35 8.09 10.43 15.14
CA VAL A 35 9.28 10.89 14.42
C VAL A 35 10.45 11.07 15.38
N ALA A 36 10.22 11.67 16.57
CA ALA A 36 11.24 11.84 17.59
C ALA A 36 11.79 10.48 18.09
N LYS A 37 10.92 9.50 18.37
CA LYS A 37 11.32 8.14 18.73
C LYS A 37 12.19 7.50 17.65
N MET A 38 11.75 7.53 16.39
CA MET A 38 12.49 6.96 15.26
C MET A 38 13.85 7.63 15.08
N SER A 39 13.93 8.95 15.21
CA SER A 39 15.17 9.72 15.12
C SER A 39 16.15 9.38 16.25
N ALA A 40 15.64 9.02 17.42
CA ALA A 40 16.43 8.54 18.56
C ALA A 40 16.83 7.04 18.45
N GLY A 41 16.43 6.36 17.36
CA GLY A 41 16.67 4.92 17.17
C GLY A 41 15.76 4.03 18.02
N ILE A 42 14.69 4.58 18.58
CA ILE A 42 13.70 3.86 19.39
C ILE A 42 12.64 3.26 18.46
N ALA A 43 12.45 1.95 18.55
CA ALA A 43 11.41 1.27 17.76
C ALA A 43 10.02 1.73 18.20
N LEU A 44 9.13 1.96 17.22
CA LEU A 44 7.73 2.25 17.51
C LEU A 44 7.02 0.98 17.96
N GLU A 45 6.17 1.12 18.97
CA GLU A 45 5.21 0.09 19.38
C GLU A 45 3.92 0.19 18.55
N ASP A 46 3.03 -0.80 18.67
CA ASP A 46 1.74 -0.77 17.97
C ASP A 46 0.90 0.44 18.39
N ALA A 47 0.95 0.82 19.67
CA ALA A 47 0.27 2.01 20.19
C ALA A 47 0.71 3.31 19.51
N ASP A 48 1.99 3.43 19.17
CA ASP A 48 2.52 4.61 18.45
C ASP A 48 2.04 4.65 16.99
N ARG A 49 1.68 3.48 16.43
CA ARG A 49 1.28 3.35 15.03
C ARG A 49 -0.19 3.59 14.77
N TRP A 50 -1.07 3.38 15.75
CA TRP A 50 -2.52 3.57 15.54
C TRP A 50 -2.88 4.94 14.98
N PRO A 51 -2.41 6.07 15.56
CA PRO A 51 -2.72 7.39 15.02
C PRO A 51 -2.16 7.61 13.61
N TRP A 52 -1.03 7.01 13.29
CA TRP A 52 -0.43 7.06 11.96
C TRP A 52 -1.27 6.30 10.93
N LEU A 53 -1.72 5.09 11.27
CA LEU A 53 -2.61 4.29 10.41
C LEU A 53 -3.94 4.99 10.19
N ASP A 54 -4.49 5.64 11.21
CA ASP A 54 -5.71 6.44 11.10
C ASP A 54 -5.53 7.63 10.13
N ARG A 55 -4.37 8.30 10.17
CA ARG A 55 -4.05 9.37 9.22
C ARG A 55 -3.92 8.86 7.78
N ILE A 56 -3.31 7.69 7.59
CA ILE A 56 -3.24 7.03 6.27
C ILE A 56 -4.65 6.73 5.77
N ALA A 57 -5.48 6.09 6.58
CA ALA A 57 -6.84 5.74 6.21
C ALA A 57 -7.69 6.98 5.91
N ASN A 58 -7.59 8.02 6.73
CA ASN A 58 -8.27 9.29 6.51
C ASN A 58 -7.82 9.97 5.21
N TYR A 59 -6.52 9.94 4.88
CA TYR A 59 -6.03 10.49 3.63
C TYR A 59 -6.62 9.74 2.42
N LEU A 60 -6.71 8.41 2.49
CA LEU A 60 -7.31 7.59 1.43
C LEU A 60 -8.82 7.83 1.31
N ALA A 61 -9.54 7.87 2.44
CA ALA A 61 -10.99 8.07 2.48
C ALA A 61 -11.45 9.44 1.97
N ASN A 62 -10.67 10.48 2.26
CA ASN A 62 -11.01 11.86 1.92
C ASN A 62 -10.34 12.37 0.64
N SER A 63 -9.82 11.46 -0.19
CA SER A 63 -9.25 11.85 -1.48
C SER A 63 -10.35 12.36 -2.40
N GLU A 64 -10.33 13.67 -2.64
CA GLU A 64 -11.25 14.33 -3.56
C GLU A 64 -11.06 13.84 -5.01
N GLN A 65 -12.09 14.04 -5.83
CA GLN A 65 -11.95 13.82 -7.26
C GLN A 65 -10.88 14.79 -7.81
N ASN A 66 -9.92 14.25 -8.53
CA ASN A 66 -8.96 15.06 -9.24
C ASN A 66 -9.64 15.87 -10.38
N PRO A 67 -8.97 16.84 -11.00
CA PRO A 67 -9.53 17.63 -12.10
C PRO A 67 -10.01 16.79 -13.31
N GLN A 68 -9.54 15.54 -13.42
CA GLN A 68 -9.96 14.57 -14.43
C GLN A 68 -11.16 13.70 -13.99
N GLY A 69 -11.79 14.02 -12.86
CA GLY A 69 -12.95 13.28 -12.32
C GLY A 69 -12.63 11.93 -11.73
N LYS A 70 -11.34 11.60 -11.49
CA LYS A 70 -10.91 10.35 -10.86
C LYS A 70 -10.89 10.52 -9.35
N SER A 71 -11.52 9.59 -8.63
CA SER A 71 -11.49 9.51 -7.16
C SER A 71 -10.42 8.54 -6.71
N GLY A 72 -9.78 8.84 -5.59
CA GLY A 72 -8.81 7.98 -4.95
C GLY A 72 -7.45 8.65 -4.73
N ALA A 73 -6.63 7.98 -3.94
CA ALA A 73 -5.26 8.39 -3.65
C ALA A 73 -4.33 7.19 -3.52
N ILE A 74 -3.05 7.45 -3.52
CA ILE A 74 -2.01 6.45 -3.35
C ILE A 74 -1.20 6.80 -2.10
N VAL A 75 -0.97 5.81 -1.23
CA VAL A 75 -0.09 5.96 -0.07
C VAL A 75 1.01 4.90 -0.09
N ALA A 76 2.26 5.33 -0.03
CA ALA A 76 3.40 4.45 0.16
C ALA A 76 3.62 4.20 1.65
N CYS A 77 3.18 3.09 2.21
CA CYS A 77 3.39 2.75 3.62
C CYS A 77 3.89 1.32 3.81
N SER A 78 4.41 1.00 4.98
CA SER A 78 4.90 -0.36 5.27
C SER A 78 3.74 -1.36 5.47
N ALA A 79 2.76 -1.07 6.31
CA ALA A 79 1.58 -1.89 6.65
C ALA A 79 1.93 -3.39 6.86
N LEU A 80 2.97 -3.67 7.67
CA LEU A 80 3.61 -4.98 7.75
C LEU A 80 2.76 -6.05 8.43
N LYS A 81 1.93 -5.70 9.41
CA LYS A 81 1.08 -6.64 10.14
C LYS A 81 -0.34 -6.65 9.55
N LEU A 82 -1.03 -7.78 9.68
CA LEU A 82 -2.44 -7.91 9.32
C LEU A 82 -3.30 -6.87 10.04
N ILE A 83 -3.11 -6.70 11.35
CA ILE A 83 -3.87 -5.73 12.15
C ILE A 83 -3.70 -4.28 11.68
N TYR A 84 -2.58 -3.94 11.03
CA TYR A 84 -2.37 -2.60 10.45
C TYR A 84 -3.17 -2.45 9.16
N ARG A 85 -3.18 -3.48 8.32
CA ARG A 85 -3.98 -3.51 7.09
C ARG A 85 -5.48 -3.46 7.42
N ASP A 86 -5.91 -4.22 8.42
CA ASP A 86 -7.30 -4.21 8.90
C ASP A 86 -7.72 -2.84 9.42
N ARG A 87 -6.84 -2.15 10.16
CA ARG A 87 -7.11 -0.79 10.63
C ARG A 87 -7.34 0.17 9.47
N ILE A 88 -6.52 0.08 8.42
CA ILE A 88 -6.69 0.90 7.21
C ILE A 88 -8.01 0.55 6.51
N ARG A 89 -8.33 -0.74 6.29
CA ARG A 89 -9.59 -1.19 5.67
C ARG A 89 -10.81 -0.64 6.35
N GLN A 90 -10.85 -0.72 7.68
CA GLN A 90 -11.98 -0.31 8.49
C GLN A 90 -12.32 1.18 8.34
N GLN A 91 -11.34 2.02 8.09
CA GLN A 91 -11.52 3.47 8.09
C GLN A 91 -11.43 4.09 6.68
N ALA A 92 -10.65 3.51 5.78
CA ALA A 92 -10.50 4.03 4.42
C ALA A 92 -11.66 3.65 3.50
N GLY A 93 -12.45 2.63 3.84
CA GLY A 93 -13.38 2.02 2.90
C GLY A 93 -12.66 1.13 1.88
N PRO A 94 -13.16 1.03 0.64
CA PRO A 94 -12.53 0.17 -0.37
C PRO A 94 -11.08 0.58 -0.64
N VAL A 95 -10.15 -0.34 -0.40
CA VAL A 95 -8.71 -0.14 -0.60
C VAL A 95 -8.08 -1.37 -1.23
N VAL A 96 -7.10 -1.16 -2.11
CA VAL A 96 -6.29 -2.24 -2.69
C VAL A 96 -4.86 -2.07 -2.24
N PHE A 97 -4.27 -3.14 -1.68
CA PHE A 97 -2.89 -3.14 -1.26
C PHE A 97 -2.00 -3.75 -2.33
N LEU A 98 -1.01 -3.01 -2.80
CA LEU A 98 0.07 -3.54 -3.64
C LEU A 98 1.21 -4.01 -2.73
N PHE A 99 1.36 -5.32 -2.57
CA PHE A 99 2.43 -5.90 -1.76
C PHE A 99 3.69 -6.12 -2.59
N LEU A 100 4.74 -5.38 -2.28
CA LEU A 100 6.05 -5.51 -2.91
C LEU A 100 6.82 -6.66 -2.26
N ASP A 101 6.71 -7.86 -2.85
CA ASP A 101 7.37 -9.07 -2.36
C ASP A 101 8.75 -9.22 -2.98
N GLY A 102 9.74 -9.43 -2.14
CA GLY A 102 11.14 -9.61 -2.55
C GLY A 102 11.95 -10.41 -1.57
N GLN A 103 12.96 -11.07 -2.10
CA GLN A 103 13.92 -11.80 -1.28
C GLN A 103 14.74 -10.83 -0.43
N PRO A 104 15.03 -11.15 0.84
CA PRO A 104 15.79 -10.30 1.74
C PRO A 104 17.13 -9.84 1.16
N ASP A 105 17.85 -10.72 0.49
CA ASP A 105 19.16 -10.41 -0.08
C ASP A 105 19.07 -9.36 -1.20
N LEU A 106 18.04 -9.44 -2.06
CA LEU A 106 17.79 -8.43 -3.09
C LEU A 106 17.49 -7.07 -2.48
N ILE A 107 16.71 -7.04 -1.39
CA ILE A 107 16.36 -5.81 -0.70
C ILE A 107 17.61 -5.21 -0.02
N LYS A 108 18.42 -6.04 0.66
CA LYS A 108 19.69 -5.63 1.26
C LYS A 108 20.63 -5.01 0.21
N GLN A 109 20.79 -5.67 -0.95
CA GLN A 109 21.58 -5.17 -2.05
C GLN A 109 21.10 -3.80 -2.57
N ARG A 110 19.79 -3.63 -2.74
CA ARG A 110 19.19 -2.36 -3.17
C ARG A 110 19.41 -1.23 -2.16
N MET A 111 19.34 -1.54 -0.86
CA MET A 111 19.57 -0.56 0.20
C MET A 111 21.03 -0.13 0.24
N GLN A 112 22.00 -1.05 0.06
CA GLN A 112 23.43 -0.74 0.03
C GLN A 112 23.82 0.16 -1.16
N GLY A 113 23.12 0.05 -2.29
CA GLY A 113 23.35 0.88 -3.48
C GLY A 113 22.82 2.32 -3.37
N ARG A 114 22.03 2.67 -2.35
CA ARG A 114 21.50 4.03 -2.16
C ARG A 114 22.51 4.94 -1.46
N LYS A 115 23.06 5.91 -2.19
CA LYS A 115 23.88 6.99 -1.61
C LYS A 115 23.00 7.89 -0.73
N GLY A 116 23.36 8.04 0.55
CA GLY A 116 22.79 9.08 1.43
C GLY A 116 21.75 8.63 2.46
N HIS A 117 21.32 7.38 2.47
CA HIS A 117 20.47 6.86 3.53
C HIS A 117 21.19 5.72 4.27
N TYR A 118 21.88 6.07 5.35
CA TYR A 118 22.41 5.09 6.28
C TYR A 118 21.25 4.51 7.12
N MET A 119 20.45 3.65 6.49
CA MET A 119 19.48 2.89 7.24
C MET A 119 20.22 1.74 7.90
N GLN A 120 20.21 1.68 9.23
CA GLN A 120 20.88 0.63 9.99
C GLN A 120 20.36 -0.74 9.47
N ALA A 121 21.29 -1.65 9.16
CA ALA A 121 20.96 -3.00 8.68
C ALA A 121 19.98 -3.73 9.60
N GLY A 122 20.03 -3.46 10.90
CA GLY A 122 19.09 -3.99 11.88
C GLY A 122 17.63 -3.59 11.69
N LEU A 123 17.34 -2.46 11.05
CA LEU A 123 15.96 -2.04 10.81
C LEU A 123 15.27 -2.93 9.77
N LEU A 124 15.97 -3.32 8.71
CA LEU A 124 15.41 -4.24 7.71
C LEU A 124 15.12 -5.61 8.31
N ASP A 125 16.05 -6.16 9.09
CA ASP A 125 15.87 -7.46 9.73
C ASP A 125 14.69 -7.44 10.70
N SER A 126 14.52 -6.36 11.47
CA SER A 126 13.35 -6.15 12.32
C SER A 126 12.03 -6.05 11.52
N GLN A 127 12.04 -5.37 10.37
CA GLN A 127 10.85 -5.28 9.52
C GLN A 127 10.52 -6.62 8.86
N LEU A 128 11.51 -7.40 8.45
CA LEU A 128 11.31 -8.74 7.90
C LEU A 128 10.73 -9.70 8.94
N GLN A 129 11.15 -9.58 10.22
CA GLN A 129 10.58 -10.36 11.33
C GLN A 129 9.14 -9.92 11.66
N THR A 130 8.83 -8.64 11.50
CA THR A 130 7.50 -8.08 11.76
C THR A 130 6.53 -8.34 10.60
N LEU A 131 7.04 -8.61 9.41
CA LEU A 131 6.22 -8.78 8.22
C LEU A 131 5.36 -10.04 8.30
N GLU A 132 4.07 -9.83 8.45
CA GLU A 132 3.05 -10.85 8.23
C GLU A 132 2.69 -10.86 6.74
N LYS A 133 3.21 -11.86 6.01
CA LYS A 133 2.89 -12.00 4.58
C LYS A 133 1.39 -12.15 4.40
N PRO A 134 0.82 -11.48 3.36
CA PRO A 134 -0.61 -11.61 3.07
C PRO A 134 -1.05 -13.06 2.91
N GLY A 135 -2.18 -13.38 3.54
CA GLY A 135 -2.83 -14.67 3.40
C GLY A 135 -3.80 -14.73 2.22
N ALA A 136 -4.30 -15.93 1.91
CA ALA A 136 -5.27 -16.15 0.84
C ALA A 136 -6.62 -15.45 1.09
N ASP A 137 -6.93 -15.15 2.34
CA ASP A 137 -8.17 -14.48 2.73
C ASP A 137 -8.15 -12.97 2.47
N GLU A 138 -6.98 -12.38 2.28
CA GLU A 138 -6.80 -10.97 1.97
C GLU A 138 -6.93 -10.74 0.45
N ARG A 139 -8.18 -10.79 -0.06
CA ARG A 139 -8.47 -10.69 -1.50
C ARG A 139 -8.20 -9.33 -2.12
N ASP A 140 -8.07 -8.30 -1.31
CA ASP A 140 -7.75 -6.93 -1.69
C ASP A 140 -6.23 -6.67 -1.81
N ILE A 141 -5.42 -7.73 -1.79
CA ILE A 141 -3.97 -7.62 -1.91
C ILE A 141 -3.48 -8.18 -3.24
N ILE A 142 -2.74 -7.36 -3.96
CA ILE A 142 -2.05 -7.72 -5.20
C ILE A 142 -0.56 -7.86 -4.90
N ALA A 143 -0.04 -9.08 -4.93
CA ALA A 143 1.38 -9.32 -4.77
C ALA A 143 2.16 -9.03 -6.06
N LEU A 144 3.25 -8.28 -5.93
CA LEU A 144 4.14 -7.86 -7.01
C LEU A 144 5.58 -8.25 -6.67
N SER A 145 6.17 -9.13 -7.46
CA SER A 145 7.59 -9.45 -7.31
C SER A 145 8.45 -8.24 -7.66
N ILE A 146 9.37 -7.88 -6.76
CA ILE A 146 10.32 -6.81 -7.03
C ILE A 146 11.54 -7.26 -7.84
N ASN A 147 11.69 -8.54 -8.15
CA ASN A 147 12.80 -9.06 -8.95
C ASN A 147 12.61 -8.75 -10.44
N GLN A 148 12.48 -7.49 -10.77
CA GLN A 148 12.30 -6.98 -12.13
C GLN A 148 12.69 -5.50 -12.19
N SER A 149 12.71 -4.91 -13.40
CA SER A 149 12.95 -3.49 -13.57
C SER A 149 11.79 -2.65 -13.00
N VAL A 150 12.05 -1.40 -12.66
CA VAL A 150 11.02 -0.45 -12.19
C VAL A 150 9.91 -0.28 -13.22
N SER A 151 10.26 -0.20 -14.50
CA SER A 151 9.28 -0.07 -15.60
C SER A 151 8.35 -1.29 -15.68
N ASN A 152 8.92 -2.51 -15.60
CA ASN A 152 8.11 -3.72 -15.62
C ASN A 152 7.23 -3.85 -14.38
N LEU A 153 7.75 -3.45 -13.20
CA LEU A 153 7.00 -3.46 -11.95
C LEU A 153 5.78 -2.54 -12.04
N LEU A 154 5.97 -1.32 -12.57
CA LEU A 154 4.89 -0.36 -12.77
C LEU A 154 3.84 -0.91 -13.75
N GLN A 155 4.27 -1.44 -14.88
CA GLN A 155 3.37 -1.99 -15.89
C GLN A 155 2.56 -3.18 -15.35
N ASN A 156 3.22 -4.09 -14.63
CA ASN A 156 2.54 -5.22 -13.97
C ASN A 156 1.55 -4.76 -12.90
N ALA A 157 1.88 -3.71 -12.15
CA ALA A 157 0.97 -3.13 -11.17
C ALA A 157 -0.30 -2.59 -11.83
N ILE A 158 -0.16 -1.83 -12.92
CA ILE A 158 -1.31 -1.26 -13.65
C ILE A 158 -2.19 -2.38 -14.22
N VAL A 159 -1.59 -3.36 -14.91
CA VAL A 159 -2.35 -4.49 -15.49
C VAL A 159 -3.14 -5.25 -14.42
N LYS A 160 -2.51 -5.55 -13.29
CA LYS A 160 -3.19 -6.27 -12.19
C LYS A 160 -4.25 -5.42 -11.48
N LEU A 161 -4.07 -4.11 -11.38
CA LEU A 161 -5.09 -3.21 -10.84
C LEU A 161 -6.33 -3.16 -11.75
N VAL A 162 -6.15 -3.10 -13.07
CA VAL A 162 -7.25 -3.15 -14.04
C VAL A 162 -8.01 -4.46 -13.92
N ALA A 163 -7.33 -5.59 -13.93
CA ALA A 163 -7.94 -6.90 -13.77
C ALA A 163 -8.71 -7.03 -12.44
N TYR A 164 -8.15 -6.52 -11.35
CA TYR A 164 -8.82 -6.51 -10.04
C TYR A 164 -10.12 -5.70 -10.07
N GLN A 165 -10.13 -4.55 -10.75
CA GLN A 165 -11.34 -3.73 -10.89
C GLN A 165 -12.43 -4.44 -11.72
N GLU A 166 -12.05 -5.09 -12.81
CA GLU A 166 -12.98 -5.85 -13.66
C GLU A 166 -13.61 -7.02 -12.89
N ASP A 167 -12.82 -7.78 -12.13
CA ASP A 167 -13.31 -8.85 -11.28
C ASP A 167 -14.27 -8.35 -10.19
N SER A 168 -13.94 -7.23 -9.56
CA SER A 168 -14.79 -6.64 -8.52
C SER A 168 -16.16 -6.18 -9.07
N LEU A 169 -16.18 -5.59 -10.25
CA LEU A 169 -17.42 -5.15 -10.90
C LEU A 169 -18.29 -6.33 -11.35
N SER A 170 -17.70 -7.44 -11.78
CA SER A 170 -18.42 -8.64 -12.20
C SER A 170 -19.10 -9.36 -11.02
N HIS A 171 -18.54 -9.27 -9.81
CA HIS A 171 -19.13 -9.88 -8.61
C HIS A 171 -20.24 -9.01 -7.98
N ASP A 172 -20.16 -7.69 -8.10
CA ASP A 172 -21.19 -6.77 -7.58
C ASP A 172 -22.43 -6.71 -8.51
N GLY A 173 -22.24 -6.99 -9.79
CA GLY A 173 -23.32 -7.04 -10.80
C GLY A 173 -24.28 -8.24 -10.69
N SER A 174 -24.03 -9.24 -9.86
CA SER A 174 -24.89 -10.42 -9.71
C SER A 174 -26.06 -10.24 -8.74
N LEU A 175 -26.28 -9.06 -8.17
CA LEU A 175 -27.40 -8.75 -7.26
C LEU A 175 -28.54 -7.93 -7.89
N VAL A 176 -28.48 -7.59 -9.18
CA VAL A 176 -29.61 -6.95 -9.87
C VAL A 176 -30.48 -8.05 -10.50
N GLN A 177 -31.36 -8.65 -9.72
CA GLN A 177 -32.50 -9.42 -10.26
C GLN A 177 -33.40 -8.49 -11.07
N ALA A 178 -33.55 -8.80 -12.34
CA ALA A 178 -34.50 -8.13 -13.21
C ALA A 178 -35.95 -8.21 -12.63
N PRO A 179 -36.74 -7.12 -12.65
CA PRO A 179 -38.10 -7.18 -12.25
C PRO A 179 -38.89 -8.09 -13.23
N SER A 180 -39.57 -9.09 -12.68
CA SER A 180 -40.47 -9.96 -13.41
C SER A 180 -41.59 -9.14 -14.08
N LEU A 181 -41.60 -9.11 -15.41
CA LEU A 181 -42.74 -8.64 -16.20
C LEU A 181 -43.91 -9.57 -15.98
N ASN A 182 -44.85 -9.19 -15.12
CA ASN A 182 -46.18 -9.78 -15.08
C ASN A 182 -46.97 -9.38 -16.34
N LYS A 183 -47.25 -10.37 -17.18
CA LYS A 183 -48.26 -10.29 -18.23
C LYS A 183 -49.65 -10.30 -17.58
N HIS A 184 -50.42 -9.26 -17.81
CA HIS A 184 -51.89 -9.30 -17.92
C HIS A 184 -52.31 -8.49 -19.15
#